data_2bee6b9eb6db4f39eb6a37a8e5afa0f7
#
_entry.id   2bee6b9eb6db4f39eb6a37a8e5afa0f7
#
_cell.length_a   1.000
_cell.length_b   1.000
_cell.length_c   1.000
_cell.angle_alpha   90.00
_cell.angle_beta   90.00
_cell.angle_gamma   90.00
#
_symmetry.space_group_name_H-M   'P 1'
#
loop_
_entity.id
_entity.type
_entity.pdbx_description
1 polymer ?
#
loop_
_entity_poly.entity_id
_entity_poly.type
_entity_poly.pdbx_seq_one_letter_code
_entity_poly.pdbx_strand_id
1 'polypeptide(L)'
;PRLRVCLSYVSENGIRLLNHRYRKMDEPTDVLSFPLWEEEGRFSPPEGWEELPLGDVVLCPRYIRESARRENMDYNGEIILALVHGILHLTGFDHDSEERKRAMWDAQAVVVGAYFDRKEETIRGGLMSE
;
A
#
# COMPACT_ATOMS: atom_id res chain seq x y z
N PRO A 1 11.89 16.64 -3.82
CA PRO A 1 11.92 15.64 -4.90
C PRO A 1 10.53 15.03 -5.11
N ARG A 2 10.28 14.55 -6.33
CA ARG A 2 9.08 13.78 -6.61
C ARG A 2 9.32 12.32 -6.22
N LEU A 3 8.33 11.72 -5.59
CA LEU A 3 8.38 10.31 -5.22
C LEU A 3 7.66 9.47 -6.27
N ARG A 4 8.22 8.31 -6.60
CA ARG A 4 7.64 7.41 -7.58
C ARG A 4 7.49 6.01 -6.99
N VAL A 5 6.33 5.42 -7.20
CA VAL A 5 6.04 4.03 -6.82
C VAL A 5 5.64 3.27 -8.08
N CYS A 6 6.22 2.11 -8.28
CA CYS A 6 5.80 1.21 -9.34
C CYS A 6 4.70 0.31 -8.80
N LEU A 7 3.52 0.40 -9.40
CA LEU A 7 2.35 -0.36 -8.96
C LEU A 7 2.02 -1.45 -9.98
N SER A 8 1.89 -2.68 -9.53
CA SER A 8 1.53 -3.82 -10.38
C SER A 8 0.32 -4.55 -9.81
N TYR A 9 -0.49 -5.11 -10.72
CA TYR A 9 -1.62 -5.96 -10.37
C TYR A 9 -1.34 -7.37 -10.87
N VAL A 10 -1.52 -8.36 -10.02
CA VAL A 10 -1.25 -9.75 -10.36
C VAL A 10 -2.41 -10.66 -9.93
N SER A 11 -2.45 -11.86 -10.50
CA SER A 11 -3.41 -12.90 -10.13
C SER A 11 -3.08 -13.48 -8.75
N GLU A 12 -4.02 -14.25 -8.20
CA GLU A 12 -3.78 -14.96 -6.94
C GLU A 12 -2.59 -15.91 -7.04
N ASN A 13 -2.47 -16.62 -8.17
CA ASN A 13 -1.34 -17.52 -8.39
C ASN A 13 -0.03 -16.73 -8.52
N GLY A 14 -0.07 -15.57 -9.18
CA GLY A 14 1.09 -14.70 -9.32
C GLY A 14 1.60 -14.19 -7.99
N ILE A 15 0.71 -13.69 -7.13
CA ILE A 15 1.12 -13.17 -5.84
C ILE A 15 1.55 -14.29 -4.88
N ARG A 16 0.94 -15.47 -4.99
CA ARG A 16 1.37 -16.65 -4.24
C ARG A 16 2.82 -17.02 -4.56
N LEU A 17 3.18 -17.02 -5.85
CA LEU A 17 4.54 -17.31 -6.28
C LEU A 17 5.54 -16.27 -5.74
N LEU A 18 5.19 -14.99 -5.79
CA LEU A 18 6.03 -13.93 -5.24
C LEU A 18 6.16 -14.05 -3.72
N ASN A 19 5.08 -14.32 -3.04
CA ASN A 19 5.06 -14.46 -1.59
C ASN A 19 5.92 -15.66 -1.14
N HIS A 20 5.84 -16.76 -1.87
CA HIS A 20 6.67 -17.94 -1.62
C HIS A 20 8.15 -17.64 -1.84
N ARG A 21 8.48 -16.97 -2.94
CA ARG A 21 9.87 -16.68 -3.30
C ARG A 21 10.54 -15.71 -2.32
N TYR A 22 9.85 -14.64 -1.93
CA TYR A 22 10.46 -13.55 -1.16
C TYR A 22 10.18 -13.60 0.34
N ARG A 23 9.09 -14.21 0.77
CA ARG A 23 8.71 -14.30 2.17
C ARG A 23 8.64 -15.75 2.67
N LYS A 24 8.85 -16.72 1.81
CA LYS A 24 8.78 -18.17 2.10
C LYS A 24 7.39 -18.59 2.62
N MET A 25 6.36 -17.91 2.19
CA MET A 25 4.97 -18.20 2.53
C MET A 25 4.23 -18.62 1.26
N ASP A 26 3.93 -19.91 1.13
CA ASP A 26 3.28 -20.47 -0.06
C ASP A 26 1.75 -20.30 0.03
N GLU A 27 1.33 -19.04 0.00
CA GLU A 27 -0.08 -18.65 0.05
C GLU A 27 -0.28 -17.30 -0.63
N PRO A 28 -1.48 -17.02 -1.17
CA PRO A 28 -1.78 -15.70 -1.70
C PRO A 28 -1.88 -14.67 -0.57
N THR A 29 -1.74 -13.41 -0.93
CA THR A 29 -1.90 -12.29 -0.01
C THR A 29 -2.51 -11.11 -0.78
N ASP A 30 -2.82 -10.04 -0.08
CA ASP A 30 -3.40 -8.83 -0.67
C ASP A 30 -2.36 -7.93 -1.33
N VAL A 31 -1.23 -7.72 -0.67
CA VAL A 31 -0.19 -6.77 -1.10
C VAL A 31 1.19 -7.26 -0.71
N LEU A 32 2.17 -6.98 -1.60
CA LEU A 32 3.59 -7.17 -1.32
C LEU A 32 4.32 -5.88 -1.66
N SER A 33 5.29 -5.50 -0.84
CA SER A 33 6.11 -4.31 -1.04
C SER A 33 7.58 -4.69 -1.16
N PHE A 34 8.26 -4.07 -2.13
CA PHE A 34 9.68 -4.29 -2.40
C PHE A 34 10.41 -2.95 -2.34
N PRO A 35 10.85 -2.52 -1.15
CA PRO A 35 11.52 -1.24 -0.99
C PRO A 35 12.91 -1.23 -1.62
N LEU A 36 13.29 -0.10 -2.23
CA LEU A 36 14.63 0.08 -2.79
C LEU A 36 15.66 0.55 -1.77
N TRP A 37 15.22 1.28 -0.75
CA TRP A 37 16.12 2.01 0.15
C TRP A 37 16.00 1.54 1.59
N GLU A 38 15.96 0.24 1.79
CA GLU A 38 15.95 -0.34 3.12
C GLU A 38 17.36 -0.77 3.50
N GLU A 39 17.82 -0.28 4.64
CA GLU A 39 19.11 -0.63 5.20
C GLU A 39 18.93 -0.88 6.69
N GLU A 40 19.20 -2.11 7.12
CA GLU A 40 19.03 -2.53 8.53
C GLU A 40 17.64 -2.23 9.09
N GLY A 41 16.60 -2.45 8.28
CA GLY A 41 15.22 -2.20 8.66
C GLY A 41 14.80 -0.73 8.70
N ARG A 42 15.62 0.16 8.16
CA ARG A 42 15.36 1.60 8.13
C ARG A 42 15.32 2.13 6.72
N PHE A 43 14.52 3.15 6.52
CA PHE A 43 14.44 3.87 5.26
C PHE A 43 15.67 4.78 5.12
N SER A 44 16.51 4.49 4.14
CA SER A 44 17.78 5.19 3.92
C SER A 44 17.93 5.59 2.44
N PRO A 45 17.17 6.59 1.97
CA PRO A 45 17.22 7.01 0.57
C PRO A 45 18.46 7.84 0.27
N PRO A 46 18.93 7.88 -1.01
CA PRO A 46 19.99 8.78 -1.40
C PRO A 46 19.51 10.24 -1.39
N GLU A 47 20.45 11.17 -1.28
CA GLU A 47 20.17 12.60 -1.33
C GLU A 47 20.39 13.13 -2.75
N GLY A 48 19.71 14.23 -3.08
CA GLY A 48 19.98 14.99 -4.30
C GLY A 48 19.28 14.50 -5.56
N TRP A 49 18.41 13.50 -5.48
CA TRP A 49 17.65 13.03 -6.63
C TRP A 49 16.42 13.91 -6.85
N GLU A 50 16.17 14.31 -8.09
CA GLU A 50 14.96 15.07 -8.45
C GLU A 50 13.72 14.19 -8.38
N GLU A 51 13.83 12.94 -8.83
CA GLU A 51 12.81 11.94 -8.77
C GLU A 51 13.34 10.73 -8.02
N LEU A 52 12.71 10.40 -6.91
CA LEU A 52 13.14 9.29 -6.06
C LEU A 52 12.17 8.12 -6.21
N PRO A 53 12.59 7.02 -6.86
CA PRO A 53 11.78 5.80 -6.86
C PRO A 53 11.83 5.16 -5.48
N LEU A 54 10.68 4.81 -4.94
CA LEU A 54 10.59 4.18 -3.62
C LEU A 54 10.63 2.66 -3.68
N GLY A 55 10.21 2.10 -4.80
CA GLY A 55 10.16 0.66 -5.01
C GLY A 55 8.86 0.21 -5.64
N ASP A 56 8.55 -1.07 -5.48
CA ASP A 56 7.38 -1.72 -6.08
C ASP A 56 6.35 -2.10 -5.04
N VAL A 57 5.09 -1.85 -5.38
CA VAL A 57 3.93 -2.37 -4.64
C VAL A 57 3.17 -3.28 -5.58
N VAL A 58 2.96 -4.52 -5.18
CA VAL A 58 2.23 -5.52 -5.96
C VAL A 58 0.94 -5.83 -5.24
N LEU A 59 -0.19 -5.62 -5.91
CA LEU A 59 -1.52 -5.88 -5.38
C LEU A 59 -2.15 -7.09 -6.08
N CYS A 60 -2.95 -7.83 -5.33
CA CYS A 60 -3.83 -8.86 -5.90
C CYS A 60 -5.28 -8.43 -5.72
N PRO A 61 -5.88 -7.74 -6.70
CA PRO A 61 -7.25 -7.24 -6.58
C PRO A 61 -8.28 -8.34 -6.31
N ARG A 62 -8.09 -9.51 -6.91
CA ARG A 62 -9.01 -10.64 -6.69
C ARG A 62 -9.02 -11.11 -5.25
N TYR A 63 -7.85 -11.23 -4.63
CA TYR A 63 -7.74 -11.60 -3.22
C TYR A 63 -8.42 -10.56 -2.33
N ILE A 64 -8.15 -9.28 -2.60
CA ILE A 64 -8.74 -8.17 -1.85
C ILE A 64 -10.27 -8.19 -1.98
N ARG A 65 -10.79 -8.42 -3.19
CA ARG A 65 -12.22 -8.48 -3.46
C ARG A 65 -12.91 -9.61 -2.71
N GLU A 66 -12.32 -10.80 -2.74
CA GLU A 66 -12.86 -11.97 -2.06
C GLU A 66 -12.82 -11.80 -0.53
N SER A 67 -11.73 -11.24 -0.01
CA SER A 67 -11.59 -10.93 1.41
C SER A 67 -12.64 -9.89 1.86
N ALA A 68 -12.81 -8.83 1.09
CA ALA A 68 -13.81 -7.80 1.38
C ALA A 68 -15.22 -8.39 1.40
N ARG A 69 -15.52 -9.28 0.45
CA ARG A 69 -16.83 -9.95 0.39
C ARG A 69 -17.08 -10.82 1.63
N ARG A 70 -16.07 -11.61 2.03
CA ARG A 70 -16.19 -12.47 3.22
C ARG A 70 -16.40 -11.67 4.50
N GLU A 71 -15.78 -10.52 4.62
CA GLU A 71 -15.81 -9.68 5.80
C GLU A 71 -16.87 -8.57 5.72
N ASN A 72 -17.65 -8.56 4.64
CA ASN A 72 -18.69 -7.54 4.38
C ASN A 72 -18.11 -6.12 4.42
N MET A 73 -16.97 -5.92 3.79
CA MET A 73 -16.28 -4.64 3.68
C MET A 73 -16.39 -4.09 2.26
N ASP A 74 -16.24 -2.78 2.12
CA ASP A 74 -16.24 -2.14 0.82
C ASP A 74 -14.91 -2.40 0.07
N TYR A 75 -15.00 -2.95 -1.13
CA TYR A 75 -13.82 -3.28 -1.94
C TYR A 75 -12.95 -2.06 -2.22
N ASN A 76 -13.56 -0.92 -2.59
CA ASN A 76 -12.79 0.29 -2.91
C ASN A 76 -12.00 0.79 -1.69
N GLY A 77 -12.60 0.72 -0.50
CA GLY A 77 -11.90 1.03 0.74
C GLY A 77 -10.75 0.08 1.03
N GLU A 78 -10.98 -1.20 0.83
CA GLU A 78 -9.96 -2.22 1.11
C GLU A 78 -8.78 -2.15 0.15
N ILE A 79 -8.99 -1.88 -1.14
CA ILE A 79 -7.88 -1.76 -2.09
C ILE A 79 -7.04 -0.50 -1.82
N ILE A 80 -7.68 0.59 -1.43
CA ILE A 80 -6.94 1.82 -1.05
C ILE A 80 -6.14 1.58 0.22
N LEU A 81 -6.71 0.89 1.19
CA LEU A 81 -6.02 0.55 2.42
C LEU A 81 -4.78 -0.32 2.14
N ALA A 82 -4.92 -1.34 1.29
CA ALA A 82 -3.81 -2.20 0.90
C ALA A 82 -2.71 -1.41 0.17
N LEU A 83 -3.09 -0.51 -0.73
CA LEU A 83 -2.14 0.33 -1.46
C LEU A 83 -1.37 1.25 -0.50
N VAL A 84 -2.07 1.94 0.39
CA VAL A 84 -1.44 2.84 1.38
C VAL A 84 -0.50 2.04 2.29
N HIS A 85 -0.94 0.88 2.76
CA HIS A 85 -0.12 -0.03 3.56
C HIS A 85 1.17 -0.41 2.84
N GLY A 86 1.07 -0.78 1.56
CA GLY A 86 2.23 -1.13 0.75
C GLY A 86 3.20 0.04 0.57
N ILE A 87 2.69 1.23 0.31
CA ILE A 87 3.52 2.42 0.14
C ILE A 87 4.24 2.79 1.45
N LEU A 88 3.56 2.69 2.59
CA LEU A 88 4.17 2.97 3.89
C LEU A 88 5.32 2.01 4.18
N HIS A 89 5.19 0.74 3.81
CA HIS A 89 6.31 -0.20 3.94
C HIS A 89 7.53 0.23 3.11
N LEU A 90 7.33 0.84 1.95
CA LEU A 90 8.43 1.33 1.12
C LEU A 90 9.22 2.44 1.82
N THR A 91 8.60 3.17 2.73
CA THR A 91 9.23 4.28 3.45
C THR A 91 9.65 3.92 4.87
N GLY A 92 9.70 2.63 5.18
CA GLY A 92 10.28 2.15 6.44
C GLY A 92 9.28 1.84 7.55
N PHE A 93 7.99 2.08 7.35
CA PHE A 93 7.00 1.62 8.32
C PHE A 93 6.91 0.10 8.31
N ASP A 94 6.75 -0.49 9.48
CA ASP A 94 6.62 -1.94 9.62
C ASP A 94 5.75 -2.26 10.85
N HIS A 95 5.43 -3.53 11.02
CA HIS A 95 4.59 -4.00 12.13
C HIS A 95 5.29 -5.11 12.94
N ASP A 96 6.61 -5.07 12.99
CA ASP A 96 7.45 -6.06 13.68
C ASP A 96 7.55 -5.83 15.18
N SER A 97 7.00 -4.73 15.69
CA SER A 97 6.86 -4.45 17.12
C SER A 97 5.54 -3.73 17.37
N GLU A 98 5.06 -3.72 18.61
CA GLU A 98 3.81 -3.03 18.95
C GLU A 98 3.89 -1.52 18.69
N GLU A 99 5.03 -0.91 19.00
CA GLU A 99 5.26 0.51 18.77
C GLU A 99 5.26 0.85 17.28
N ARG A 100 5.99 0.08 16.47
CA ARG A 100 6.05 0.29 15.02
C ARG A 100 4.73 -0.01 14.35
N LYS A 101 4.02 -1.03 14.79
CA LYS A 101 2.68 -1.37 14.31
C LYS A 101 1.71 -0.21 14.56
N ARG A 102 1.72 0.38 15.75
CA ARG A 102 0.86 1.52 16.08
C ARG A 102 1.17 2.73 15.20
N ALA A 103 2.46 3.05 15.04
CA ALA A 103 2.87 4.15 14.18
C ALA A 103 2.41 3.95 12.74
N MET A 104 2.51 2.74 12.22
CA MET A 104 2.04 2.41 10.88
C MET A 104 0.52 2.53 10.74
N TRP A 105 -0.24 2.01 11.71
CA TRP A 105 -1.70 2.10 11.72
C TRP A 105 -2.17 3.55 11.79
N ASP A 106 -1.53 4.38 12.61
CA ASP A 106 -1.85 5.80 12.72
C ASP A 106 -1.57 6.53 11.40
N ALA A 107 -0.43 6.26 10.77
CA ALA A 107 -0.09 6.82 9.47
C ALA A 107 -1.08 6.41 8.39
N GLN A 108 -1.49 5.13 8.36
CA GLN A 108 -2.52 4.62 7.45
C GLN A 108 -3.82 5.39 7.59
N ALA A 109 -4.29 5.55 8.83
CA ALA A 109 -5.55 6.22 9.10
C ALA A 109 -5.54 7.66 8.58
N VAL A 110 -4.44 8.38 8.76
CA VAL A 110 -4.29 9.76 8.28
C VAL A 110 -4.33 9.82 6.75
N VAL A 111 -3.56 8.97 6.07
CA VAL A 111 -3.48 8.99 4.60
C VAL A 111 -4.80 8.55 3.96
N VAL A 112 -5.40 7.48 4.46
CA VAL A 112 -6.69 6.97 3.95
C VAL A 112 -7.79 8.00 4.17
N GLY A 113 -7.84 8.61 5.35
CA GLY A 113 -8.81 9.66 5.67
C GLY A 113 -8.67 10.86 4.73
N ALA A 114 -7.44 11.32 4.50
CA ALA A 114 -7.18 12.43 3.57
C ALA A 114 -7.60 12.10 2.13
N TYR A 115 -7.38 10.86 1.68
CA TYR A 115 -7.78 10.42 0.36
C TYR A 115 -9.30 10.50 0.19
N PHE A 116 -10.08 9.97 1.13
CA PHE A 116 -11.53 9.96 1.05
C PHE A 116 -12.12 11.36 1.20
N ASP A 117 -11.56 12.21 2.03
CA ASP A 117 -11.98 13.61 2.17
C ASP A 117 -11.80 14.37 0.86
N ARG A 118 -10.64 14.22 0.21
CA ARG A 118 -10.35 14.85 -1.08
C ARG A 118 -11.28 14.35 -2.18
N LYS A 119 -11.57 13.04 -2.20
CA LYS A 119 -12.50 12.45 -3.18
C LYS A 119 -13.91 13.01 -2.99
N GLU A 120 -14.37 13.15 -1.76
CA GLU A 120 -15.68 13.71 -1.45
C GLU A 120 -15.77 15.18 -1.88
N GLU A 121 -14.76 15.99 -1.62
CA GLU A 121 -14.69 17.37 -2.07
C GLU A 121 -14.76 17.48 -3.59
N THR A 122 -14.06 16.63 -4.31
CA THR A 122 -14.07 16.58 -5.78
C THR A 122 -15.48 16.27 -6.30
N ILE A 123 -16.16 15.31 -5.70
CA ILE A 123 -17.54 14.95 -6.09
C ILE A 123 -18.48 16.12 -5.82
N ARG A 124 -18.38 16.75 -4.65
CA ARG A 124 -19.19 17.93 -4.30
C ARG A 124 -18.93 19.09 -5.27
N GLY A 125 -17.66 19.37 -5.57
CA GLY A 125 -17.29 20.38 -6.54
C GLY A 125 -17.88 20.14 -7.93
N GLY A 126 -17.86 18.89 -8.39
CA GLY A 126 -18.48 18.49 -9.67
C GLY A 126 -19.99 18.71 -9.67
N LEU A 127 -20.67 18.38 -8.58
CA LEU A 127 -22.12 18.58 -8.46
C LEU A 127 -22.48 20.05 -8.39
N MET A 128 -21.66 20.87 -7.76
CA MET A 128 -21.92 22.30 -7.62
C MET A 128 -21.61 23.09 -8.88
N SER A 129 -20.79 22.57 -9.77
CA SER A 129 -20.45 23.23 -11.03
C SER A 129 -21.46 22.97 -12.15
N GLU A 130 -22.42 22.09 -11.92
CA GLU A 130 -23.55 21.84 -12.82
C GLU A 130 -24.74 22.72 -12.44
#